data_c1a33e73dec8f903ca53edad8e49795a
#
_entry.id   c1a33e73dec8f903ca53edad8e49795a
#
_cell.length_a   1.000
_cell.length_b   1.000
_cell.length_c   1.000
_cell.angle_alpha   90.00
_cell.angle_beta   90.00
_cell.angle_gamma   90.00
#
_symmetry.space_group_name_H-M   'P 1'
#
loop_
_entity.id
_entity.type
_entity.pdbx_description
1 polymer ?
#
loop_
_entity_poly.entity_id
_entity_poly.type
_entity_poly.pdbx_seq_one_letter_code
_entity_poly.pdbx_strand_id
1 'polypeptide(L)'
;MSNSSDRSRLPISGLGLVALLGWIGLLVALSWWMAQQSYSWLPAQASTAAPLVDGLFSFETGIGTFVFGAVVSVMAWVLLKHRADKYDESDAEPIEGNTRLEVIWTVIPFVLVMSIAVYAIRVNSSLGVLGPMEHIHLANPIEEQGGYPADRLPIEQVEVIARQWSWEFRYPDANVSTTELHLPVDQPVTFRLVSDDVLHGFYIPAFRLKQDVIPGRAINFNLTPTREGRYRLRDSQFSGTWFAANQADVVVESADDYQAWLKNAARQPLQPGLSDAVSEYGERKQLKNPGWATVPPAPPPQVNVPGSNTLPHDA
;
A
#
# COMPACT_ATOMS: atom_id res chain seq x y z
N MET A 1 -45.81 35.91 33.66
CA MET A 1 -44.67 36.64 33.09
C MET A 1 -43.51 36.38 34.04
N SER A 2 -42.78 35.33 33.82
CA SER A 2 -41.57 34.96 34.57
C SER A 2 -40.38 35.09 33.65
N ASN A 3 -39.53 36.00 34.01
CA ASN A 3 -38.31 36.44 33.35
C ASN A 3 -37.33 35.27 33.32
N SER A 4 -37.18 34.60 32.17
CA SER A 4 -36.13 33.61 31.96
C SER A 4 -34.79 34.31 31.96
N SER A 5 -34.16 34.28 33.10
CA SER A 5 -32.84 34.79 33.36
C SER A 5 -31.85 34.30 32.32
N ASP A 6 -31.29 35.26 31.65
CA ASP A 6 -30.00 35.22 30.93
C ASP A 6 -28.97 34.46 31.80
N ARG A 7 -28.83 33.14 31.57
CA ARG A 7 -27.73 32.36 32.12
C ARG A 7 -26.48 32.85 31.40
N SER A 8 -25.88 33.87 31.97
CA SER A 8 -24.59 34.44 31.67
C SER A 8 -23.57 33.30 31.40
N ARG A 9 -23.06 33.32 30.18
CA ARG A 9 -21.89 32.57 29.77
C ARG A 9 -20.81 32.80 30.83
N LEU A 10 -20.44 31.74 31.59
CA LEU A 10 -19.29 31.80 32.47
C LEU A 10 -18.08 32.10 31.60
N PRO A 11 -17.42 33.24 31.70
CA PRO A 11 -16.23 33.53 30.94
C PRO A 11 -15.19 32.48 31.36
N ILE A 12 -14.61 31.77 30.38
CA ILE A 12 -13.48 30.88 30.63
C ILE A 12 -12.46 31.71 31.39
N SER A 13 -12.10 31.29 32.60
CA SER A 13 -11.09 32.00 33.39
C SER A 13 -9.78 32.09 32.61
N GLY A 14 -9.00 33.13 32.77
CA GLY A 14 -7.71 33.27 32.09
C GLY A 14 -6.83 32.01 32.28
N LEU A 15 -6.86 31.41 33.46
CA LEU A 15 -6.15 30.16 33.77
C LEU A 15 -6.74 28.97 32.94
N GLY A 16 -8.05 28.90 32.78
CA GLY A 16 -8.71 27.87 31.96
C GLY A 16 -8.35 27.98 30.47
N LEU A 17 -8.24 29.20 29.96
CA LEU A 17 -7.79 29.46 28.58
C LEU A 17 -6.32 29.01 28.39
N VAL A 18 -5.43 29.37 29.32
CA VAL A 18 -4.03 28.95 29.28
C VAL A 18 -3.90 27.44 29.36
N ALA A 19 -4.68 26.76 30.23
CA ALA A 19 -4.69 25.30 30.32
C ALA A 19 -5.18 24.64 29.02
N LEU A 20 -6.22 25.17 28.40
CA LEU A 20 -6.74 24.69 27.11
C LEU A 20 -5.71 24.84 25.98
N LEU A 21 -5.08 26.02 25.90
CA LEU A 21 -4.04 26.26 24.89
C LEU A 21 -2.82 25.38 25.10
N GLY A 22 -2.40 25.17 26.35
CA GLY A 22 -1.32 24.27 26.71
C GLY A 22 -1.62 22.82 26.34
N TRP A 23 -2.86 22.36 26.58
CA TRP A 23 -3.30 21.04 26.19
C TRP A 23 -3.35 20.86 24.67
N ILE A 24 -3.89 21.82 23.91
CA ILE A 24 -3.89 21.79 22.44
C ILE A 24 -2.43 21.76 21.92
N GLY A 25 -1.54 22.59 22.49
CA GLY A 25 -0.14 22.59 22.14
C GLY A 25 0.54 21.24 22.39
N LEU A 26 0.23 20.57 23.49
CA LEU A 26 0.71 19.21 23.78
C LEU A 26 0.22 18.19 22.74
N LEU A 27 -1.08 18.22 22.39
CA LEU A 27 -1.63 17.35 21.37
C LEU A 27 -0.97 17.58 19.99
N VAL A 28 -0.74 18.82 19.61
CA VAL A 28 -0.04 19.14 18.35
C VAL A 28 1.39 18.62 18.37
N ALA A 29 2.11 18.80 19.48
CA ALA A 29 3.49 18.31 19.63
C ALA A 29 3.54 16.76 19.57
N LEU A 30 2.61 16.08 20.24
CA LEU A 30 2.50 14.62 20.20
C LEU A 30 2.16 14.12 18.78
N SER A 31 1.23 14.79 18.12
CA SER A 31 0.83 14.45 16.74
C SER A 31 1.98 14.63 15.75
N TRP A 32 2.73 15.72 15.88
CA TRP A 32 3.94 15.93 15.10
C TRP A 32 4.99 14.85 15.36
N TRP A 33 5.24 14.53 16.62
CA TRP A 33 6.19 13.47 16.97
C TRP A 33 5.78 12.12 16.39
N MET A 34 4.50 11.73 16.50
CA MET A 34 3.98 10.49 15.91
C MET A 34 4.08 10.48 14.39
N ALA A 35 3.79 11.60 13.73
CA ALA A 35 3.97 11.74 12.29
C ALA A 35 5.43 11.51 11.88
N GLN A 36 6.40 12.01 12.64
CA GLN A 36 7.82 11.75 12.36
C GLN A 36 8.21 10.28 12.63
N GLN A 37 7.66 9.66 13.67
CA GLN A 37 7.92 8.24 13.98
C GLN A 37 7.37 7.31 12.90
N SER A 38 6.28 7.68 12.22
CA SER A 38 5.62 6.84 11.22
C SER A 38 6.53 6.45 10.04
N TYR A 39 7.52 7.26 9.70
CA TYR A 39 8.51 6.93 8.67
C TYR A 39 9.34 5.69 9.03
N SER A 40 9.57 5.43 10.33
CA SER A 40 10.33 4.27 10.81
C SER A 40 9.53 2.96 10.82
N TRP A 41 8.21 3.04 10.66
CA TRP A 41 7.34 1.85 10.66
C TRP A 41 7.31 1.13 9.33
N LEU A 42 7.75 1.81 8.29
CA LEU A 42 7.72 1.32 6.92
C LEU A 42 9.11 0.82 6.49
N PRO A 43 9.21 -0.12 5.54
CA PRO A 43 10.49 -0.54 4.98
C PRO A 43 11.29 0.62 4.40
N ALA A 44 12.58 0.42 4.15
CA ALA A 44 13.42 1.41 3.49
C ALA A 44 12.79 1.86 2.16
N GLN A 45 12.84 3.16 1.88
CA GLN A 45 12.39 3.73 0.61
C GLN A 45 13.34 3.32 -0.51
N ALA A 46 12.82 2.74 -1.57
CA ALA A 46 13.62 2.25 -2.68
C ALA A 46 13.03 2.56 -4.07
N SER A 47 12.08 3.50 -4.14
CA SER A 47 11.53 4.00 -5.40
C SER A 47 11.22 5.49 -5.33
N THR A 48 11.03 6.14 -6.47
CA THR A 48 10.58 7.53 -6.55
C THR A 48 9.19 7.76 -5.95
N ALA A 49 8.35 6.73 -5.91
CA ALA A 49 7.02 6.78 -5.33
C ALA A 49 7.03 6.74 -3.79
N ALA A 50 8.02 6.06 -3.20
CA ALA A 50 8.04 5.79 -1.77
C ALA A 50 8.01 7.04 -0.88
N PRO A 51 8.79 8.11 -1.12
CA PRO A 51 8.71 9.33 -0.31
C PRO A 51 7.35 10.01 -0.35
N LEU A 52 6.65 9.97 -1.50
CA LEU A 52 5.34 10.58 -1.67
C LEU A 52 4.27 9.86 -0.85
N VAL A 53 4.29 8.53 -0.91
CA VAL A 53 3.35 7.67 -0.15
C VAL A 53 3.62 7.79 1.35
N ASP A 54 4.89 7.75 1.77
CA ASP A 54 5.28 7.88 3.17
C ASP A 54 4.93 9.26 3.74
N GLY A 55 5.08 10.32 2.94
CA GLY A 55 4.66 11.66 3.30
C GLY A 55 3.15 11.77 3.54
N LEU A 56 2.33 11.15 2.69
CA LEU A 56 0.89 11.07 2.87
C LEU A 56 0.55 10.29 4.16
N PHE A 57 1.16 9.12 4.36
CA PHE A 57 0.96 8.29 5.55
C PHE A 57 1.34 9.03 6.84
N SER A 58 2.46 9.76 6.83
CA SER A 58 2.90 10.59 7.95
C SER A 58 1.89 11.69 8.28
N PHE A 59 1.38 12.38 7.28
CA PHE A 59 0.35 13.40 7.44
C PHE A 59 -0.93 12.83 8.05
N GLU A 60 -1.42 11.70 7.54
CA GLU A 60 -2.61 11.03 8.05
C GLU A 60 -2.40 10.52 9.49
N THR A 61 -1.21 9.99 9.80
CA THR A 61 -0.84 9.57 11.16
C THR A 61 -0.88 10.74 12.13
N GLY A 62 -0.37 11.89 11.73
CA GLY A 62 -0.42 13.12 12.54
C GLY A 62 -1.86 13.55 12.84
N ILE A 63 -2.71 13.62 11.83
CA ILE A 63 -4.13 13.97 12.00
C ILE A 63 -4.84 12.93 12.88
N GLY A 64 -4.65 11.64 12.60
CA GLY A 64 -5.26 10.57 13.37
C GLY A 64 -4.88 10.61 14.85
N THR A 65 -3.60 10.88 15.14
CA THR A 65 -3.10 11.06 16.52
C THR A 65 -3.75 12.24 17.22
N PHE A 66 -3.88 13.38 16.53
CA PHE A 66 -4.54 14.56 17.08
C PHE A 66 -6.01 14.29 17.42
N VAL A 67 -6.77 13.74 16.49
CA VAL A 67 -8.20 13.45 16.67
C VAL A 67 -8.40 12.42 17.77
N PHE A 68 -7.63 11.32 17.75
CA PHE A 68 -7.69 10.29 18.77
C PHE A 68 -7.36 10.86 20.16
N GLY A 69 -6.26 11.60 20.28
CA GLY A 69 -5.84 12.22 21.53
C GLY A 69 -6.88 13.22 22.06
N ALA A 70 -7.48 14.03 21.19
CA ALA A 70 -8.54 14.95 21.56
C ALA A 70 -9.77 14.23 22.11
N VAL A 71 -10.26 13.20 21.39
CA VAL A 71 -11.44 12.43 21.81
C VAL A 71 -11.18 11.71 23.14
N VAL A 72 -10.05 11.00 23.26
CA VAL A 72 -9.68 10.28 24.49
C VAL A 72 -9.55 11.24 25.67
N SER A 73 -8.96 12.43 25.48
CA SER A 73 -8.82 13.43 26.53
C SER A 73 -10.17 13.95 27.01
N VAL A 74 -11.09 14.26 26.09
CA VAL A 74 -12.44 14.71 26.46
C VAL A 74 -13.20 13.60 27.18
N MET A 75 -13.12 12.35 26.69
CA MET A 75 -13.74 11.20 27.37
C MET A 75 -13.18 11.02 28.79
N ALA A 76 -11.87 11.06 28.96
CA ALA A 76 -11.23 10.94 30.26
C ALA A 76 -11.66 12.09 31.19
N TRP A 77 -11.71 13.32 30.68
CA TRP A 77 -12.20 14.46 31.44
C TRP A 77 -13.63 14.26 31.93
N VAL A 78 -14.54 13.83 31.06
CA VAL A 78 -15.95 13.58 31.41
C VAL A 78 -16.06 12.50 32.48
N LEU A 79 -15.38 11.36 32.30
CA LEU A 79 -15.40 10.25 33.23
C LEU A 79 -14.84 10.60 34.60
N LEU A 80 -13.85 11.49 34.67
CA LEU A 80 -13.23 11.89 35.94
C LEU A 80 -13.98 13.01 36.66
N LYS A 81 -14.57 13.95 35.91
CA LYS A 81 -15.17 15.17 36.49
C LYS A 81 -16.69 15.15 36.57
N HIS A 82 -17.37 14.37 35.75
CA HIS A 82 -18.83 14.30 35.69
C HIS A 82 -19.38 12.92 36.10
N ARG A 83 -18.60 12.19 36.92
CA ARG A 83 -19.06 10.94 37.49
C ARG A 83 -20.07 11.23 38.62
N ALA A 84 -21.26 10.62 38.50
CA ALA A 84 -22.26 10.63 39.61
C ALA A 84 -21.71 9.97 40.87
N ASP A 85 -22.13 10.43 42.01
CA ASP A 85 -21.81 9.79 43.29
C ASP A 85 -22.50 8.42 43.39
N LYS A 86 -21.89 7.50 44.17
CA LYS A 86 -22.34 6.10 44.29
C LYS A 86 -23.81 5.93 44.68
N TYR A 87 -24.38 6.90 45.37
CA TYR A 87 -25.75 6.88 45.89
C TYR A 87 -26.63 7.99 45.29
N ASP A 88 -26.20 8.58 44.18
CA ASP A 88 -26.99 9.58 43.49
C ASP A 88 -28.01 8.87 42.58
N GLU A 89 -29.26 8.87 43.01
CA GLU A 89 -30.42 8.33 42.29
C GLU A 89 -31.22 9.42 41.58
N SER A 90 -30.68 10.63 41.47
CA SER A 90 -31.34 11.74 40.79
C SER A 90 -31.41 11.52 39.29
N ASP A 91 -32.51 11.94 38.67
CA ASP A 91 -32.63 11.95 37.22
C ASP A 91 -31.58 12.93 36.60
N ALA A 92 -31.02 12.54 35.48
CA ALA A 92 -30.12 13.41 34.73
C ALA A 92 -30.84 14.68 34.26
N GLU A 93 -30.12 15.81 34.19
CA GLU A 93 -30.67 17.03 33.60
C GLU A 93 -31.13 16.79 32.14
N PRO A 94 -32.36 17.18 31.78
CA PRO A 94 -32.84 17.06 30.40
C PRO A 94 -32.06 18.06 29.51
N ILE A 95 -31.02 17.56 28.87
CA ILE A 95 -30.20 18.36 27.94
C ILE A 95 -30.87 18.30 26.57
N GLU A 96 -31.37 19.45 26.09
CA GLU A 96 -31.88 19.61 24.73
C GLU A 96 -30.73 19.81 23.74
N GLY A 97 -30.97 19.55 22.46
CA GLY A 97 -30.00 19.73 21.38
C GLY A 97 -29.42 21.13 21.30
N ASN A 98 -28.22 21.26 20.78
CA ASN A 98 -27.57 22.54 20.51
C ASN A 98 -27.12 22.61 19.06
N THR A 99 -27.93 23.27 18.22
CA THR A 99 -27.72 23.36 16.76
C THR A 99 -26.32 23.93 16.41
N ARG A 100 -25.76 24.83 17.21
CA ARG A 100 -24.41 25.35 16.94
C ARG A 100 -23.34 24.26 17.10
N LEU A 101 -23.45 23.46 18.16
CA LEU A 101 -22.54 22.32 18.36
C LEU A 101 -22.75 21.26 17.26
N GLU A 102 -23.99 21.01 16.86
CA GLU A 102 -24.35 20.06 15.79
C GLU A 102 -23.66 20.45 14.47
N VAL A 103 -23.75 21.71 14.11
CA VAL A 103 -23.07 22.24 12.91
C VAL A 103 -21.55 22.11 13.03
N ILE A 104 -20.97 22.47 14.18
CA ILE A 104 -19.52 22.42 14.38
C ILE A 104 -19.00 21.00 14.25
N TRP A 105 -19.59 20.02 14.94
CA TRP A 105 -19.10 18.63 14.88
C TRP A 105 -19.41 17.94 13.54
N THR A 106 -20.26 18.48 12.71
CA THR A 106 -20.49 18.01 11.34
C THR A 106 -19.50 18.64 10.36
N VAL A 107 -19.30 19.96 10.44
CA VAL A 107 -18.47 20.70 9.48
C VAL A 107 -16.99 20.41 9.66
N ILE A 108 -16.51 20.32 10.91
CA ILE A 108 -15.07 20.09 11.17
C ILE A 108 -14.59 18.76 10.58
N PRO A 109 -15.22 17.59 10.88
CA PRO A 109 -14.81 16.32 10.27
C PRO A 109 -14.96 16.32 8.74
N PHE A 110 -16.02 16.95 8.21
CA PHE A 110 -16.21 17.06 6.76
C PHE A 110 -15.06 17.80 6.08
N VAL A 111 -14.67 18.97 6.58
CA VAL A 111 -13.54 19.74 6.03
C VAL A 111 -12.23 18.98 6.17
N LEU A 112 -12.03 18.29 7.27
CA LEU A 112 -10.84 17.46 7.51
C LEU A 112 -10.75 16.32 6.50
N VAL A 113 -11.82 15.55 6.30
CA VAL A 113 -11.87 14.46 5.31
C VAL A 113 -11.65 14.99 3.89
N MET A 114 -12.27 16.11 3.53
CA MET A 114 -12.06 16.73 2.22
C MET A 114 -10.60 17.18 2.02
N SER A 115 -9.95 17.68 3.07
CA SER A 115 -8.54 18.07 3.01
C SER A 115 -7.62 16.88 2.77
N ILE A 116 -7.87 15.76 3.46
CA ILE A 116 -7.15 14.49 3.26
C ILE A 116 -7.37 14.00 1.82
N ALA A 117 -8.63 13.98 1.35
CA ALA A 117 -8.95 13.52 0.00
C ALA A 117 -8.25 14.36 -1.08
N VAL A 118 -8.26 15.68 -0.97
CA VAL A 118 -7.56 16.57 -1.90
C VAL A 118 -6.05 16.31 -1.89
N TYR A 119 -5.45 16.11 -0.72
CA TYR A 119 -4.02 15.80 -0.62
C TYR A 119 -3.72 14.43 -1.22
N ALA A 120 -4.51 13.40 -0.91
CA ALA A 120 -4.36 12.06 -1.48
C ALA A 120 -4.48 12.05 -3.01
N ILE A 121 -5.44 12.80 -3.58
CA ILE A 121 -5.58 12.95 -5.04
C ILE A 121 -4.33 13.61 -5.64
N ARG A 122 -3.79 14.66 -5.02
CA ARG A 122 -2.57 15.31 -5.48
C ARG A 122 -1.35 14.38 -5.46
N VAL A 123 -1.18 13.63 -4.37
CA VAL A 123 -0.11 12.62 -4.27
C VAL A 123 -0.29 11.55 -5.35
N ASN A 124 -1.50 11.02 -5.50
CA ASN A 124 -1.78 10.00 -6.52
C ASN A 124 -1.50 10.50 -7.94
N SER A 125 -1.89 11.73 -8.26
CA SER A 125 -1.59 12.33 -9.57
C SER A 125 -0.10 12.56 -9.83
N SER A 126 0.68 12.74 -8.75
CA SER A 126 2.14 12.90 -8.83
C SER A 126 2.91 11.59 -8.95
N LEU A 127 2.27 10.45 -8.60
CA LEU A 127 2.93 9.14 -8.65
C LEU A 127 3.25 8.70 -10.07
N GLY A 128 2.46 9.12 -11.09
CA GLY A 128 2.71 8.78 -12.49
C GLY A 128 2.80 7.26 -12.76
N VAL A 129 2.34 6.44 -11.79
CA VAL A 129 2.56 4.99 -11.77
C VAL A 129 1.69 4.27 -12.80
N LEU A 130 0.54 4.85 -13.13
CA LEU A 130 -0.36 4.27 -14.10
C LEU A 130 0.10 4.71 -15.50
N GLY A 131 0.85 3.83 -16.17
CA GLY A 131 0.96 3.87 -17.61
C GLY A 131 -0.42 3.79 -18.27
N PRO A 132 -0.52 4.00 -19.59
CA PRO A 132 -1.78 3.87 -20.31
C PRO A 132 -2.40 2.51 -20.02
N MET A 133 -3.55 2.49 -19.36
CA MET A 133 -4.35 1.27 -19.24
C MET A 133 -4.91 0.97 -20.62
N GLU A 134 -4.42 -0.10 -21.23
CA GLU A 134 -4.97 -0.59 -22.47
C GLU A 134 -6.39 -1.13 -22.21
N HIS A 135 -7.38 -0.26 -22.34
CA HIS A 135 -8.79 -0.64 -22.35
C HIS A 135 -9.05 -1.38 -23.66
N ILE A 136 -8.93 -2.68 -23.63
CA ILE A 136 -9.48 -3.54 -24.68
C ILE A 136 -11.01 -3.36 -24.61
N HIS A 137 -11.59 -2.64 -25.59
CA HIS A 137 -13.01 -2.37 -25.81
C HIS A 137 -13.66 -1.19 -25.09
N LEU A 138 -13.26 0.01 -25.40
CA LEU A 138 -14.22 1.12 -25.58
C LEU A 138 -13.65 2.04 -26.65
N ALA A 139 -14.37 2.14 -27.75
CA ALA A 139 -14.02 2.99 -28.89
C ALA A 139 -14.16 4.47 -28.49
N ASN A 140 -13.12 5.04 -27.92
CA ASN A 140 -12.75 6.45 -27.99
C ASN A 140 -11.41 6.63 -27.25
N PRO A 141 -10.36 7.09 -27.93
CA PRO A 141 -9.14 7.48 -27.25
C PRO A 141 -9.43 8.76 -26.46
N ILE A 142 -9.58 8.65 -25.14
CA ILE A 142 -9.37 9.80 -24.26
C ILE A 142 -7.87 10.04 -24.31
N GLU A 143 -7.48 11.20 -24.85
CA GLU A 143 -6.10 11.65 -24.91
C GLU A 143 -5.43 11.47 -23.54
N GLU A 144 -4.37 10.67 -23.54
CA GLU A 144 -3.52 10.37 -22.41
C GLU A 144 -2.88 11.64 -21.85
N GLN A 145 -3.35 12.10 -20.70
CA GLN A 145 -2.61 13.05 -19.87
C GLN A 145 -2.22 12.38 -18.56
N GLY A 146 -1.13 11.65 -18.58
CA GLY A 146 -0.54 10.94 -17.43
C GLY A 146 0.77 10.26 -17.81
N GLY A 147 1.42 10.72 -18.87
CA GLY A 147 2.74 10.25 -19.27
C GLY A 147 3.85 10.91 -18.48
N TYR A 148 4.95 10.18 -18.28
CA TYR A 148 6.23 10.78 -17.93
C TYR A 148 6.52 11.98 -18.83
N PRO A 149 7.26 12.99 -18.36
CA PRO A 149 7.84 13.99 -19.23
C PRO A 149 8.49 13.29 -20.44
N ALA A 150 8.22 13.76 -21.65
CA ALA A 150 8.65 13.14 -22.90
C ALA A 150 10.18 12.95 -23.04
N ASP A 151 10.95 13.48 -22.10
CA ASP A 151 12.40 13.37 -21.99
C ASP A 151 12.87 12.13 -21.19
N ARG A 152 11.96 11.35 -20.59
CA ARG A 152 12.26 10.11 -19.87
C ARG A 152 11.45 8.94 -20.40
N LEU A 153 11.79 8.50 -21.61
CA LEU A 153 11.27 7.23 -22.11
C LEU A 153 11.78 6.09 -21.22
N PRO A 154 10.94 5.09 -20.92
CA PRO A 154 11.38 3.90 -20.21
C PRO A 154 12.53 3.24 -20.98
N ILE A 155 13.61 2.92 -20.29
CA ILE A 155 14.81 2.33 -20.90
C ILE A 155 14.66 0.81 -20.96
N GLU A 156 13.85 0.24 -20.09
CA GLU A 156 13.69 -1.21 -19.95
C GLU A 156 12.21 -1.59 -19.86
N GLN A 157 11.87 -2.69 -20.54
CA GLN A 157 10.54 -3.31 -20.43
C GLN A 157 10.66 -4.69 -19.81
N VAL A 158 9.90 -4.94 -18.74
CA VAL A 158 9.85 -6.25 -18.09
C VAL A 158 8.41 -6.78 -18.15
N GLU A 159 8.23 -7.93 -18.76
CA GLU A 159 6.95 -8.65 -18.70
C GLU A 159 6.94 -9.54 -17.45
N VAL A 160 5.92 -9.38 -16.61
CA VAL A 160 5.74 -10.15 -15.38
C VAL A 160 4.55 -11.09 -15.57
N ILE A 161 4.82 -12.38 -15.46
CA ILE A 161 3.79 -13.41 -15.58
C ILE A 161 3.57 -14.04 -14.20
N ALA A 162 2.34 -13.87 -13.70
CA ALA A 162 1.90 -14.43 -12.44
C ALA A 162 1.16 -15.74 -12.66
N ARG A 163 1.49 -16.76 -11.86
CA ARG A 163 0.84 -18.08 -11.82
C ARG A 163 0.71 -18.56 -10.40
N GLN A 164 -0.14 -19.56 -10.17
CA GLN A 164 -0.23 -20.33 -8.92
C GLN A 164 0.92 -21.35 -8.86
N TRP A 165 1.94 -21.20 -8.08
CA TRP A 165 2.38 -20.10 -7.23
C TRP A 165 3.83 -19.78 -7.60
N SER A 166 4.01 -19.01 -8.64
CA SER A 166 5.32 -18.63 -9.16
C SER A 166 5.25 -17.31 -9.91
N TRP A 167 6.37 -16.61 -9.93
CA TRP A 167 6.57 -15.41 -10.72
C TRP A 167 7.61 -15.69 -11.79
N GLU A 168 7.33 -15.26 -13.03
CA GLU A 168 8.28 -15.27 -14.14
C GLU A 168 8.46 -13.83 -14.65
N PHE A 169 9.71 -13.43 -14.78
CA PHE A 169 10.09 -12.11 -15.28
C PHE A 169 10.80 -12.28 -16.62
N ARG A 170 10.23 -11.73 -17.67
CA ARG A 170 10.78 -11.77 -19.01
C ARG A 170 11.35 -10.43 -19.41
N TYR A 171 12.52 -10.45 -19.98
CA TYR A 171 13.24 -9.31 -20.55
C TYR A 171 13.28 -9.52 -22.07
N PRO A 172 12.29 -8.98 -22.82
CA PRO A 172 12.11 -9.31 -24.24
C PRO A 172 13.32 -8.96 -25.10
N ASP A 173 13.94 -7.81 -24.85
CA ASP A 173 15.07 -7.32 -25.65
C ASP A 173 16.33 -8.20 -25.51
N ALA A 174 16.49 -8.85 -24.36
CA ALA A 174 17.60 -9.75 -24.10
C ALA A 174 17.25 -11.23 -24.27
N ASN A 175 15.97 -11.55 -24.51
CA ASN A 175 15.46 -12.93 -24.55
C ASN A 175 15.82 -13.73 -23.29
N VAL A 176 15.66 -13.09 -22.12
CA VAL A 176 15.90 -13.70 -20.80
C VAL A 176 14.59 -13.88 -20.07
N SER A 177 14.40 -15.03 -19.43
CA SER A 177 13.32 -15.33 -18.50
C SER A 177 13.92 -15.82 -17.18
N THR A 178 13.43 -15.30 -16.04
CA THR A 178 13.96 -15.60 -14.71
C THR A 178 12.85 -15.58 -13.66
N THR A 179 13.09 -16.24 -12.54
CA THR A 179 12.24 -16.22 -11.36
C THR A 179 12.67 -15.17 -10.32
N GLU A 180 13.75 -14.44 -10.56
CA GLU A 180 14.25 -13.32 -9.78
C GLU A 180 14.15 -12.02 -10.61
N LEU A 181 13.59 -10.96 -10.04
CA LEU A 181 13.43 -9.68 -10.74
C LEU A 181 14.68 -8.83 -10.59
N HIS A 182 15.35 -8.49 -11.68
CA HIS A 182 16.50 -7.59 -11.72
C HIS A 182 16.12 -6.24 -12.32
N LEU A 183 16.57 -5.16 -11.69
CA LEU A 183 16.22 -3.79 -12.08
C LEU A 183 17.45 -2.88 -11.98
N PRO A 184 17.65 -1.97 -12.95
CA PRO A 184 18.69 -0.94 -12.86
C PRO A 184 18.25 0.19 -11.91
N VAL A 185 19.16 0.67 -11.04
CA VAL A 185 18.91 1.81 -10.17
C VAL A 185 18.78 3.11 -10.99
N ASP A 186 17.94 4.04 -10.52
CA ASP A 186 17.71 5.38 -11.09
C ASP A 186 17.27 5.39 -12.56
N GLN A 187 16.80 4.27 -13.08
CA GLN A 187 16.27 4.16 -14.43
C GLN A 187 14.78 3.79 -14.42
N PRO A 188 13.94 4.46 -15.21
CA PRO A 188 12.54 4.11 -15.31
C PRO A 188 12.36 2.78 -16.05
N VAL A 189 11.58 1.89 -15.47
CA VAL A 189 11.24 0.57 -16.00
C VAL A 189 9.75 0.50 -16.23
N THR A 190 9.34 0.00 -17.39
CA THR A 190 7.94 -0.32 -17.70
C THR A 190 7.69 -1.78 -17.41
N PHE A 191 6.69 -2.05 -16.59
CA PHE A 191 6.20 -3.39 -16.30
C PHE A 191 4.94 -3.68 -17.10
N ARG A 192 4.87 -4.87 -17.67
CA ARG A 192 3.66 -5.43 -18.26
C ARG A 192 3.25 -6.65 -17.44
N LEU A 193 2.19 -6.52 -16.64
CA LEU A 193 1.69 -7.57 -15.76
C LEU A 193 0.63 -8.41 -16.48
N VAL A 194 0.79 -9.72 -16.43
CA VAL A 194 -0.14 -10.71 -16.99
C VAL A 194 -0.36 -11.82 -15.97
N SER A 195 -1.59 -12.26 -15.80
CA SER A 195 -1.93 -13.48 -15.05
C SER A 195 -2.43 -14.55 -16.01
N ASP A 196 -1.89 -15.75 -15.88
CA ASP A 196 -2.29 -16.91 -16.69
C ASP A 196 -3.45 -17.70 -16.08
N ASP A 197 -3.77 -17.48 -14.79
CA ASP A 197 -4.75 -18.29 -14.07
C ASP A 197 -5.74 -17.47 -13.23
N VAL A 198 -5.35 -16.99 -12.05
CA VAL A 198 -6.23 -16.30 -11.09
C VAL A 198 -5.76 -14.88 -10.82
N LEU A 199 -6.48 -14.16 -9.98
CA LEU A 199 -6.08 -12.85 -9.52
C LEU A 199 -4.83 -12.96 -8.61
N HIS A 200 -3.78 -12.20 -8.93
CA HIS A 200 -2.58 -12.03 -8.12
C HIS A 200 -2.37 -10.57 -7.74
N GLY A 201 -1.50 -10.33 -6.77
CA GLY A 201 -1.13 -8.98 -6.36
C GLY A 201 0.38 -8.78 -6.41
N PHE A 202 0.85 -8.01 -7.39
CA PHE A 202 2.25 -7.61 -7.49
C PHE A 202 2.56 -6.56 -6.44
N TYR A 203 3.24 -6.93 -5.34
CA TYR A 203 3.50 -6.04 -4.22
C TYR A 203 4.95 -6.07 -3.78
N ILE A 204 5.63 -4.95 -3.92
CA ILE A 204 7.00 -4.73 -3.42
C ILE A 204 6.94 -3.63 -2.34
N PRO A 205 6.94 -4.02 -1.04
CA PRO A 205 6.77 -3.07 0.07
C PRO A 205 7.76 -1.91 0.08
N ALA A 206 9.03 -2.16 -0.24
CA ALA A 206 10.08 -1.14 -0.28
C ALA A 206 9.85 -0.07 -1.38
N PHE A 207 9.09 -0.42 -2.41
CA PHE A 207 8.73 0.50 -3.50
C PHE A 207 7.40 1.22 -3.26
N ARG A 208 6.66 0.85 -2.20
CA ARG A 208 5.27 1.31 -1.95
C ARG A 208 4.34 1.05 -3.13
N LEU A 209 4.69 0.06 -3.93
CA LEU A 209 3.94 -0.31 -5.13
C LEU A 209 3.14 -1.58 -4.87
N LYS A 210 1.84 -1.49 -5.12
CA LYS A 210 0.93 -2.62 -5.17
C LYS A 210 0.06 -2.48 -6.42
N GLN A 211 0.07 -3.51 -7.28
CA GLN A 211 -0.75 -3.57 -8.47
C GLN A 211 -1.41 -4.94 -8.59
N ASP A 212 -2.72 -4.96 -8.79
CA ASP A 212 -3.45 -6.20 -9.03
C ASP A 212 -3.16 -6.71 -10.44
N VAL A 213 -2.97 -8.02 -10.56
CA VAL A 213 -2.71 -8.72 -11.83
C VAL A 213 -3.94 -9.54 -12.16
N ILE A 214 -4.74 -9.05 -13.12
CA ILE A 214 -6.08 -9.56 -13.40
C ILE A 214 -6.02 -10.51 -14.60
N PRO A 215 -6.56 -11.74 -14.50
CA PRO A 215 -6.61 -12.67 -15.63
C PRO A 215 -7.31 -12.06 -16.86
N GLY A 216 -6.76 -12.31 -18.04
CA GLY A 216 -7.30 -11.82 -19.30
C GLY A 216 -7.08 -10.33 -19.56
N ARG A 217 -6.27 -9.66 -18.74
CA ARG A 217 -5.88 -8.26 -18.95
C ARG A 217 -4.38 -8.10 -18.78
N ALA A 218 -3.73 -7.38 -19.70
CA ALA A 218 -2.39 -6.88 -19.49
C ALA A 218 -2.48 -5.50 -18.82
N ILE A 219 -1.72 -5.29 -17.75
CA ILE A 219 -1.68 -4.04 -16.99
C ILE A 219 -0.27 -3.48 -17.08
N ASN A 220 -0.15 -2.29 -17.63
CA ASN A 220 1.13 -1.60 -17.76
C ASN A 220 1.27 -0.58 -16.62
N PHE A 221 2.45 -0.48 -16.03
CA PHE A 221 2.80 0.58 -15.11
C PHE A 221 4.30 0.86 -15.16
N ASN A 222 4.69 2.02 -14.65
CA ASN A 222 6.07 2.47 -14.64
C ASN A 222 6.58 2.62 -13.20
N LEU A 223 7.84 2.29 -13.00
CA LEU A 223 8.52 2.42 -11.72
C LEU A 223 9.97 2.83 -11.95
N THR A 224 10.51 3.65 -11.05
CA THR A 224 11.94 3.96 -11.00
C THR A 224 12.48 3.55 -9.63
N PRO A 225 13.30 2.48 -9.56
CA PRO A 225 14.02 2.13 -8.34
C PRO A 225 15.06 3.22 -8.03
N THR A 226 15.25 3.55 -6.74
CA THR A 226 16.17 4.62 -6.32
C THR A 226 17.28 4.15 -5.38
N ARG A 227 17.29 2.87 -5.04
CA ARG A 227 18.26 2.35 -4.08
C ARG A 227 18.64 0.92 -4.43
N GLU A 228 19.93 0.67 -4.60
CA GLU A 228 20.49 -0.66 -4.76
C GLU A 228 20.21 -1.56 -3.55
N GLY A 229 20.05 -2.85 -3.80
CA GLY A 229 19.81 -3.83 -2.75
C GLY A 229 18.89 -4.97 -3.18
N ARG A 230 18.63 -5.87 -2.23
CA ARG A 230 17.71 -6.99 -2.40
C ARG A 230 16.40 -6.72 -1.65
N TYR A 231 15.31 -6.86 -2.36
CA TYR A 231 13.96 -6.63 -1.87
C TYR A 231 13.11 -7.88 -2.11
N ARG A 232 11.87 -7.87 -1.63
CA ARG A 232 10.95 -8.99 -1.77
C ARG A 232 9.67 -8.56 -2.48
N LEU A 233 9.34 -9.26 -3.57
CA LEU A 233 8.02 -9.27 -4.15
C LEU A 233 7.16 -10.30 -3.41
N ARG A 234 5.91 -9.94 -3.15
CA ARG A 234 4.91 -10.82 -2.51
C ARG A 234 3.62 -10.78 -3.30
N ASP A 235 2.94 -11.93 -3.34
CA ASP A 235 1.55 -11.93 -3.76
C ASP A 235 0.68 -11.34 -2.65
N SER A 236 0.00 -10.24 -2.94
CA SER A 236 -0.84 -9.52 -1.98
C SER A 236 -2.33 -9.81 -2.14
N GLN A 237 -2.69 -10.70 -3.06
CA GLN A 237 -4.04 -11.21 -3.25
C GLN A 237 -4.11 -12.68 -2.85
N PHE A 238 -5.31 -13.15 -2.52
CA PHE A 238 -5.53 -14.56 -2.25
C PHE A 238 -5.62 -15.31 -3.58
N SER A 239 -4.50 -15.91 -3.98
CA SER A 239 -4.38 -16.70 -5.20
C SER A 239 -4.43 -18.22 -4.95
N GLY A 240 -5.05 -18.66 -3.86
CA GLY A 240 -5.20 -20.08 -3.49
C GLY A 240 -4.34 -20.47 -2.28
N THR A 241 -4.20 -21.79 -2.06
CA THR A 241 -3.63 -22.38 -0.84
C THR A 241 -2.22 -21.87 -0.51
N TRP A 242 -1.38 -21.70 -1.51
CA TRP A 242 0.03 -21.32 -1.35
C TRP A 242 0.33 -19.86 -1.72
N PHE A 243 -0.68 -18.99 -1.71
CA PHE A 243 -0.48 -17.57 -2.06
C PHE A 243 0.63 -16.89 -1.24
N ALA A 244 0.77 -17.24 0.04
CA ALA A 244 1.81 -16.68 0.91
C ALA A 244 3.23 -17.13 0.52
N ALA A 245 3.37 -18.29 -0.15
CA ALA A 245 4.64 -18.78 -0.68
C ALA A 245 4.96 -18.19 -2.06
N ASN A 246 4.00 -17.57 -2.74
CA ASN A 246 4.18 -16.94 -4.05
C ASN A 246 4.97 -15.62 -3.92
N GLN A 247 6.27 -15.74 -3.77
CA GLN A 247 7.22 -14.65 -3.54
C GLN A 247 8.39 -14.76 -4.52
N ALA A 248 9.02 -13.63 -4.81
CA ALA A 248 10.26 -13.59 -5.58
C ALA A 248 11.24 -12.57 -4.99
N ASP A 249 12.51 -12.78 -5.21
CA ASP A 249 13.54 -11.79 -4.91
C ASP A 249 13.55 -10.69 -5.98
N VAL A 250 13.81 -9.47 -5.54
CA VAL A 250 13.97 -8.29 -6.39
C VAL A 250 15.33 -7.70 -6.11
N VAL A 251 16.16 -7.66 -7.12
CA VAL A 251 17.54 -7.16 -7.06
C VAL A 251 17.62 -5.85 -7.80
N VAL A 252 17.99 -4.78 -7.11
CA VAL A 252 18.27 -3.48 -7.72
C VAL A 252 19.78 -3.31 -7.75
N GLU A 253 20.32 -3.09 -8.93
CA GLU A 253 21.76 -3.05 -9.20
C GLU A 253 22.17 -1.76 -9.89
N SER A 254 23.48 -1.47 -9.91
CA SER A 254 24.01 -0.42 -10.77
C SER A 254 23.69 -0.70 -12.25
N ALA A 255 23.65 0.32 -13.10
CA ALA A 255 23.39 0.13 -14.52
C ALA A 255 24.40 -0.84 -15.17
N ASP A 256 25.66 -0.77 -14.76
CA ASP A 256 26.72 -1.61 -15.31
C ASP A 256 26.58 -3.08 -14.86
N ASP A 257 26.29 -3.31 -13.58
CA ASP A 257 26.07 -4.65 -13.04
C ASP A 257 24.81 -5.29 -13.63
N TYR A 258 23.73 -4.52 -13.76
CA TYR A 258 22.51 -4.95 -14.44
C TYR A 258 22.77 -5.40 -15.88
N GLN A 259 23.50 -4.61 -16.65
CA GLN A 259 23.84 -4.97 -18.04
C GLN A 259 24.78 -6.20 -18.09
N ALA A 260 25.70 -6.33 -17.13
CA ALA A 260 26.56 -7.52 -17.02
C ALA A 260 25.75 -8.77 -16.68
N TRP A 261 24.83 -8.65 -15.73
CA TRP A 261 23.89 -9.73 -15.39
C TRP A 261 23.06 -10.16 -16.58
N LEU A 262 22.44 -9.21 -17.31
CA LEU A 262 21.58 -9.48 -18.44
C LEU A 262 22.32 -10.24 -19.56
N LYS A 263 23.54 -9.83 -19.86
CA LYS A 263 24.41 -10.52 -20.84
C LYS A 263 24.80 -11.93 -20.39
N ASN A 264 25.04 -12.15 -19.11
CA ASN A 264 25.33 -13.46 -18.56
C ASN A 264 24.10 -14.36 -18.55
N ALA A 265 22.97 -13.84 -18.15
CA ALA A 265 21.70 -14.52 -18.16
C ALA A 265 21.29 -15.02 -19.56
N ALA A 266 21.48 -14.18 -20.58
CA ALA A 266 21.20 -14.54 -21.97
C ALA A 266 22.07 -15.72 -22.52
N ARG A 267 23.19 -16.02 -21.87
CA ARG A 267 24.06 -17.15 -22.26
C ARG A 267 23.71 -18.46 -21.58
N GLN A 268 22.84 -18.42 -20.59
CA GLN A 268 22.45 -19.62 -19.85
C GLN A 268 21.46 -20.46 -20.68
N PRO A 269 21.55 -21.78 -20.63
CA PRO A 269 20.60 -22.64 -21.33
C PRO A 269 19.22 -22.55 -20.68
N LEU A 270 18.18 -22.79 -21.48
CA LEU A 270 16.81 -22.92 -20.99
C LEU A 270 16.69 -24.06 -20.01
N GLN A 271 16.06 -23.82 -18.89
CA GLN A 271 15.80 -24.80 -17.83
C GLN A 271 14.28 -24.97 -17.63
N PRO A 272 13.79 -26.15 -17.20
CA PRO A 272 12.41 -26.33 -16.87
C PRO A 272 12.04 -25.49 -15.65
N GLY A 273 10.91 -24.77 -15.74
CA GLY A 273 10.32 -24.07 -14.59
C GLY A 273 9.77 -25.10 -13.60
N LEU A 274 10.21 -25.03 -12.36
CA LEU A 274 9.71 -25.87 -11.28
C LEU A 274 9.06 -24.99 -10.23
N SER A 275 7.90 -25.38 -9.75
CA SER A 275 7.23 -24.74 -8.61
C SER A 275 7.00 -25.82 -7.54
N ASP A 276 7.78 -25.76 -6.46
CA ASP A 276 7.63 -26.70 -5.34
C ASP A 276 6.24 -26.63 -4.72
N ALA A 277 5.65 -25.43 -4.69
CA ALA A 277 4.29 -25.22 -4.20
C ALA A 277 3.23 -25.93 -5.05
N VAL A 278 3.39 -25.94 -6.39
CA VAL A 278 2.50 -26.63 -7.31
C VAL A 278 2.63 -28.14 -7.15
N SER A 279 3.86 -28.64 -7.06
CA SER A 279 4.15 -30.07 -6.87
C SER A 279 3.54 -30.58 -5.57
N GLU A 280 3.80 -29.89 -4.45
CA GLU A 280 3.22 -30.25 -3.15
C GLU A 280 1.69 -30.17 -3.15
N TYR A 281 1.10 -29.18 -3.80
CA TYR A 281 -0.36 -29.07 -3.91
C TYR A 281 -0.96 -30.25 -4.67
N GLY A 282 -0.33 -30.64 -5.79
CA GLY A 282 -0.76 -31.80 -6.58
C GLY A 282 -0.70 -33.11 -5.77
N GLU A 283 0.39 -33.35 -5.04
CA GLU A 283 0.54 -34.52 -4.17
C GLU A 283 -0.50 -34.54 -3.05
N ARG A 284 -0.71 -33.42 -2.37
CA ARG A 284 -1.68 -33.30 -1.27
C ARG A 284 -3.12 -33.51 -1.72
N LYS A 285 -3.47 -33.06 -2.93
CA LYS A 285 -4.80 -33.25 -3.51
C LYS A 285 -5.16 -34.73 -3.69
N GLN A 286 -4.15 -35.58 -3.89
CA GLN A 286 -4.32 -37.03 -4.05
C GLN A 286 -4.43 -37.79 -2.72
N LEU A 287 -4.04 -37.16 -1.60
CA LEU A 287 -4.08 -37.79 -0.29
C LEU A 287 -5.49 -37.78 0.31
N LYS A 288 -5.95 -38.91 0.86
CA LYS A 288 -7.24 -38.99 1.57
C LYS A 288 -7.27 -38.18 2.86
N ASN A 289 -6.12 -38.01 3.51
CA ASN A 289 -5.93 -37.19 4.71
C ASN A 289 -4.63 -36.41 4.60
N PRO A 290 -4.64 -35.22 4.01
CA PRO A 290 -3.42 -34.49 3.67
C PRO A 290 -2.68 -33.90 4.89
N GLY A 291 -3.23 -33.99 6.10
CA GLY A 291 -2.64 -33.37 7.29
C GLY A 291 -2.65 -31.82 7.22
N TRP A 292 -1.79 -31.20 8.00
CA TRP A 292 -1.62 -29.74 7.96
C TRP A 292 -0.86 -29.30 6.72
N ALA A 293 -1.31 -28.17 6.13
CA ALA A 293 -0.60 -27.56 5.03
C ALA A 293 0.72 -26.95 5.53
N THR A 294 1.82 -27.27 4.87
CA THR A 294 3.12 -26.64 5.10
C THR A 294 3.40 -25.66 3.98
N VAL A 295 4.05 -24.54 4.31
CA VAL A 295 4.53 -23.60 3.28
C VAL A 295 5.86 -24.12 2.76
N PRO A 296 5.99 -24.46 1.48
CA PRO A 296 7.25 -24.91 0.93
C PRO A 296 8.29 -23.78 0.98
N PRO A 297 9.59 -24.07 1.10
CA PRO A 297 10.61 -23.06 1.01
C PRO A 297 10.59 -22.41 -0.37
N ALA A 298 10.95 -21.12 -0.44
CA ALA A 298 11.11 -20.46 -1.73
C ALA A 298 12.20 -21.18 -2.55
N PRO A 299 11.91 -21.58 -3.81
CA PRO A 299 12.91 -22.22 -4.65
C PRO A 299 14.09 -21.26 -4.92
N PRO A 300 15.29 -21.78 -5.20
CA PRO A 300 16.41 -20.93 -5.58
C PRO A 300 16.08 -20.20 -6.88
N PRO A 301 16.59 -18.97 -7.09
CA PRO A 301 16.43 -18.24 -8.33
C PRO A 301 16.92 -19.07 -9.54
N GLN A 302 16.14 -19.06 -10.60
CA GLN A 302 16.44 -19.74 -11.86
C GLN A 302 16.46 -18.72 -13.01
N VAL A 303 17.34 -18.95 -13.96
CA VAL A 303 17.50 -18.10 -15.15
C VAL A 303 17.20 -18.92 -16.40
N ASN A 304 16.64 -18.27 -17.40
CA ASN A 304 16.14 -18.86 -18.65
C ASN A 304 15.16 -20.00 -18.41
N VAL A 305 14.14 -19.72 -17.61
CA VAL A 305 13.11 -20.68 -17.22
C VAL A 305 11.85 -20.41 -18.04
N PRO A 306 11.43 -21.30 -18.95
CA PRO A 306 10.09 -21.24 -19.48
C PRO A 306 9.10 -21.54 -18.34
N GLY A 307 8.23 -20.57 -18.04
CA GLY A 307 7.21 -20.75 -17.02
C GLY A 307 6.28 -21.91 -17.37
N SER A 308 6.41 -23.02 -16.70
CA SER A 308 5.51 -24.14 -16.83
C SER A 308 4.82 -24.43 -15.50
N ASN A 309 3.64 -23.88 -15.31
CA ASN A 309 2.66 -24.42 -14.38
C ASN A 309 1.66 -25.30 -15.13
N THR A 310 2.17 -26.22 -15.92
CA THR A 310 1.33 -27.25 -16.49
C THR A 310 1.07 -28.33 -15.44
N LEU A 311 0.21 -28.01 -14.47
CA LEU A 311 -0.68 -29.06 -14.00
C LEU A 311 -1.64 -29.31 -15.16
N PRO A 312 -1.80 -30.57 -15.63
CA PRO A 312 -2.88 -30.88 -16.52
C PRO A 312 -4.18 -30.49 -15.81
N HIS A 313 -4.90 -29.52 -16.37
CA HIS A 313 -6.22 -29.12 -15.89
C HIS A 313 -7.28 -30.18 -16.09
N ASP A 314 -6.90 -31.33 -16.62
CA ASP A 314 -7.78 -32.47 -16.92
C ASP A 314 -7.27 -33.77 -16.25
N ALA A 315 -7.56 -33.89 -14.97
CA ALA A 315 -7.65 -35.21 -14.33
C ALA A 315 -8.62 -35.16 -13.14
#